data_58cac05efdcc0288247ca3fc53723716
#
_entry.id   58cac05efdcc0288247ca3fc53723716
#
_cell.length_a   1.000
_cell.length_b   1.000
_cell.length_c   1.000
_cell.angle_alpha   90.00
_cell.angle_beta   90.00
_cell.angle_gamma   90.00
#
_symmetry.space_group_name_H-M   'P 1'
#
loop_
_entity.id
_entity.type
_entity.pdbx_description
1 polymer ?
#
loop_
_entity_poly.entity_id
_entity_poly.type
_entity_poly.pdbx_seq_one_letter_code
_entity_poly.pdbx_strand_id
1 'polypeptide(L)'
;MTRAVLLACGLALGAALMVGCASPAPTVVVYTSVDQVYSEPVLQRFERESGIRVLAVYDVEATKTTGLVNRLLAEKANPQADVFWSGEFAQTLRLQAEGGLASYLSPNAERIPAQYKDPQGAWTGLAGRARVFLVNTDRVEPGAYPDSIFDLLDARLPGEDIGMANPLFGTTATHAAALYAALGELQARQFFQDLRAKGVRLVDGNSVVRDMVSRGELAFGLTDTDDACGALQRGAPVAIAFPDQGEGELGTLVIPNTVALVAGGPHPAEGKRLIDFLLSDAAAEDLVAAGWSHVPLRPVEAKPACLGEATVRGIDVELGAVYAWLAPALADLAEIFVR
;
A
#
# COMPACT_ATOMS: atom_id res chain seq x y z
N MET A 1 46.68 34.86 54.28
CA MET A 1 45.37 34.32 53.91
C MET A 1 44.91 34.62 52.48
N THR A 2 45.63 35.37 51.67
CA THR A 2 45.19 35.90 50.34
C THR A 2 45.64 35.06 49.14
N ARG A 3 46.59 34.10 49.30
CA ARG A 3 47.05 33.22 48.15
C ARG A 3 46.27 31.90 48.00
N ALA A 4 45.61 31.42 49.03
CA ALA A 4 44.82 30.19 48.97
C ALA A 4 43.43 30.38 48.32
N VAL A 5 42.89 31.59 48.35
CA VAL A 5 41.56 31.91 47.80
C VAL A 5 41.59 32.04 46.26
N LEU A 6 42.74 32.48 45.70
CA LEU A 6 42.87 32.59 44.24
C LEU A 6 43.06 31.28 43.51
N LEU A 7 43.61 30.22 44.19
CA LEU A 7 43.70 28.89 43.58
C LEU A 7 42.39 28.14 43.55
N ALA A 8 41.49 28.36 44.55
CA ALA A 8 40.16 27.72 44.60
C ALA A 8 39.20 28.25 43.55
N CYS A 9 39.25 29.56 43.21
CA CYS A 9 38.43 30.13 42.16
C CYS A 9 38.87 29.72 40.74
N GLY A 10 40.15 29.42 40.50
CA GLY A 10 40.66 28.95 39.21
C GLY A 10 40.22 27.52 38.87
N LEU A 11 40.09 26.65 39.87
CA LEU A 11 39.64 25.26 39.67
C LEU A 11 38.09 25.17 39.46
N ALA A 12 37.32 26.07 40.04
CA ALA A 12 35.84 26.10 39.85
C ALA A 12 35.43 26.63 38.47
N LEU A 13 36.25 27.50 37.83
CA LEU A 13 35.97 28.02 36.49
C LEU A 13 36.35 27.01 35.36
N GLY A 14 37.30 26.07 35.62
CA GLY A 14 37.70 25.03 34.67
C GLY A 14 36.70 23.86 34.56
N ALA A 15 35.86 23.64 35.58
CA ALA A 15 34.87 22.56 35.57
C ALA A 15 33.55 22.90 34.90
N ALA A 16 33.30 24.19 34.62
CA ALA A 16 32.03 24.66 34.02
C ALA A 16 32.00 24.66 32.49
N LEU A 17 33.08 24.31 31.81
CA LEU A 17 33.20 24.34 30.35
C LEU A 17 33.12 22.98 29.64
N MET A 18 32.76 21.91 30.38
CA MET A 18 32.46 20.59 29.77
C MET A 18 30.96 20.32 29.76
N VAL A 19 30.12 21.32 29.47
CA VAL A 19 28.80 21.07 28.93
C VAL A 19 29.03 20.71 27.47
N GLY A 20 29.31 19.43 27.23
CA GLY A 20 29.42 18.90 25.89
C GLY A 20 28.17 19.27 25.11
N CYS A 21 28.32 19.99 24.00
CA CYS A 21 27.27 20.10 23.00
C CYS A 21 26.90 18.68 22.61
N ALA A 22 25.89 18.11 23.25
CA ALA A 22 25.26 16.91 22.74
C ALA A 22 24.77 17.26 21.33
N SER A 23 25.42 16.73 20.31
CA SER A 23 24.90 16.86 18.96
C SER A 23 23.42 16.47 18.98
N PRO A 24 22.54 17.25 18.36
CA PRO A 24 21.12 16.86 18.29
C PRO A 24 21.03 15.45 17.75
N ALA A 25 20.16 14.63 18.33
CA ALA A 25 19.95 13.26 17.87
C ALA A 25 19.64 13.27 16.36
N PRO A 26 20.26 12.37 15.58
CA PRO A 26 19.96 12.28 14.16
C PRO A 26 18.45 12.11 13.96
N THR A 27 17.91 12.74 12.94
CA THR A 27 16.46 12.82 12.72
C THR A 27 16.13 12.41 11.30
N VAL A 28 14.99 11.76 11.10
CA VAL A 28 14.41 11.47 9.79
C VAL A 28 12.95 11.92 9.75
N VAL A 29 12.55 12.56 8.67
CA VAL A 29 11.17 12.99 8.44
C VAL A 29 10.53 12.03 7.47
N VAL A 30 9.44 11.37 7.88
CA VAL A 30 8.67 10.44 7.05
C VAL A 30 7.26 10.97 6.82
N TYR A 31 6.87 11.07 5.54
CA TYR A 31 5.48 11.28 5.16
C TYR A 31 4.87 9.94 4.84
N THR A 32 3.74 9.62 5.47
CA THR A 32 3.11 8.31 5.27
C THR A 32 1.59 8.39 5.13
N SER A 33 1.07 7.68 4.13
CA SER A 33 -0.36 7.41 3.95
C SER A 33 -0.78 6.04 4.49
N VAL A 34 0.15 5.31 5.09
CA VAL A 34 -0.17 4.10 5.86
C VAL A 34 -0.77 4.51 7.20
N ASP A 35 -1.89 3.92 7.57
CA ASP A 35 -2.61 4.28 8.78
C ASP A 35 -1.72 4.24 10.03
N GLN A 36 -1.86 5.27 10.87
CA GLN A 36 -1.00 5.46 12.05
C GLN A 36 -0.99 4.24 12.97
N VAL A 37 -2.13 3.56 13.12
CA VAL A 37 -2.25 2.37 13.98
C VAL A 37 -1.29 1.24 13.56
N TYR A 38 -0.92 1.16 12.28
CA TYR A 38 0.02 0.17 11.76
C TYR A 38 1.44 0.70 11.59
N SER A 39 1.59 1.94 11.12
CA SER A 39 2.90 2.50 10.78
C SER A 39 3.66 3.02 12.01
N GLU A 40 2.97 3.60 12.99
CA GLU A 40 3.62 4.19 14.17
C GLU A 40 4.41 3.16 15.01
N PRO A 41 3.89 1.95 15.32
CA PRO A 41 4.66 0.95 16.07
C PRO A 41 5.96 0.55 15.36
N VAL A 42 5.94 0.42 14.03
CA VAL A 42 7.11 0.10 13.19
C VAL A 42 8.14 1.23 13.22
N LEU A 43 7.70 2.48 13.10
CA LEU A 43 8.56 3.67 13.18
C LEU A 43 9.17 3.82 14.57
N GLN A 44 8.42 3.58 15.64
CA GLN A 44 8.91 3.59 17.01
C GLN A 44 9.94 2.48 17.27
N ARG A 45 9.79 1.31 16.64
CA ARG A 45 10.79 0.25 16.69
C ARG A 45 12.10 0.71 16.04
N PHE A 46 12.02 1.33 14.86
CA PHE A 46 13.19 1.91 14.20
C PHE A 46 13.90 2.95 15.10
N GLU A 47 13.15 3.86 15.76
CA GLU A 47 13.74 4.82 16.71
C GLU A 47 14.53 4.12 17.82
N ARG A 48 13.92 3.10 18.45
CA ARG A 48 14.58 2.37 19.55
C ARG A 48 15.85 1.65 19.11
N GLU A 49 15.82 1.04 17.92
CA GLU A 49 16.94 0.23 17.43
C GLU A 49 18.07 1.07 16.81
N SER A 50 17.74 2.17 16.16
CA SER A 50 18.69 3.00 15.43
C SER A 50 19.23 4.19 16.22
N GLY A 51 18.52 4.65 17.23
CA GLY A 51 18.77 5.93 17.90
C GLY A 51 18.46 7.16 17.04
N ILE A 52 17.82 7.00 15.88
CA ILE A 52 17.39 8.09 15.00
C ILE A 52 15.96 8.48 15.35
N ARG A 53 15.74 9.74 15.67
CA ARG A 53 14.40 10.26 15.94
C ARG A 53 13.56 10.30 14.67
N VAL A 54 12.35 9.78 14.70
CA VAL A 54 11.40 9.82 13.57
C VAL A 54 10.39 10.94 13.76
N LEU A 55 10.27 11.82 12.78
CA LEU A 55 9.23 12.83 12.67
C LEU A 55 8.23 12.38 11.60
N ALA A 56 7.18 11.68 12.03
CA ALA A 56 6.16 11.18 11.13
C ALA A 56 5.07 12.22 10.88
N VAL A 57 4.71 12.38 9.59
CA VAL A 57 3.54 13.13 9.15
C VAL A 57 2.57 12.16 8.50
N TYR A 58 1.44 11.97 9.14
CA TYR A 58 0.39 11.08 8.67
C TYR A 58 -0.58 11.82 7.76
N ASP A 59 -1.11 11.11 6.77
CA ASP A 59 -2.15 11.65 5.90
C ASP A 59 -3.50 11.71 6.64
N VAL A 60 -4.39 12.55 6.14
CA VAL A 60 -5.77 12.63 6.63
C VAL A 60 -6.70 11.82 5.72
N GLU A 61 -7.69 11.15 6.29
CA GLU A 61 -8.57 10.22 5.56
C GLU A 61 -9.25 10.86 4.35
N ALA A 62 -9.66 12.13 4.48
CA ALA A 62 -10.37 12.86 3.41
C ALA A 62 -9.55 13.08 2.13
N THR A 63 -8.20 13.06 2.22
CA THR A 63 -7.29 13.30 1.09
C THR A 63 -6.26 12.20 0.93
N LYS A 64 -6.49 11.05 1.54
CA LYS A 64 -5.53 9.96 1.71
C LYS A 64 -4.68 9.70 0.48
N THR A 65 -3.38 9.64 0.68
CA THR A 65 -2.30 9.50 -0.30
C THR A 65 -2.13 10.72 -1.22
N THR A 66 -3.20 11.24 -1.84
CA THR A 66 -3.14 12.39 -2.75
C THR A 66 -2.72 13.68 -2.04
N GLY A 67 -3.17 13.89 -0.81
CA GLY A 67 -2.83 15.06 0.01
C GLY A 67 -1.33 15.20 0.24
N LEU A 68 -0.70 14.12 0.71
CA LEU A 68 0.74 14.10 0.96
C LEU A 68 1.56 14.21 -0.33
N VAL A 69 1.15 13.58 -1.43
CA VAL A 69 1.85 13.70 -2.72
C VAL A 69 1.79 15.13 -3.25
N ASN A 70 0.63 15.79 -3.20
CA ASN A 70 0.52 17.19 -3.58
C ASN A 70 1.40 18.10 -2.70
N ARG A 71 1.51 17.80 -1.41
CA ARG A 71 2.40 18.50 -0.48
C ARG A 71 3.87 18.28 -0.84
N LEU A 72 4.30 17.03 -1.08
CA LEU A 72 5.67 16.73 -1.52
C LEU A 72 6.05 17.46 -2.80
N LEU A 73 5.11 17.54 -3.76
CA LEU A 73 5.33 18.27 -5.01
C LEU A 73 5.40 19.78 -4.79
N ALA A 74 4.59 20.34 -3.92
CA ALA A 74 4.65 21.76 -3.56
C ALA A 74 5.94 22.12 -2.81
N GLU A 75 6.47 21.20 -2.00
CA GLU A 75 7.72 21.35 -1.25
C GLU A 75 8.97 21.01 -2.07
N LYS A 76 8.86 20.61 -3.36
CA LYS A 76 9.97 20.11 -4.19
C LYS A 76 11.17 21.04 -4.26
N ALA A 77 10.97 22.36 -4.22
CA ALA A 77 12.07 23.35 -4.22
C ALA A 77 12.80 23.45 -2.87
N ASN A 78 12.15 23.02 -1.77
CA ASN A 78 12.68 22.98 -0.42
C ASN A 78 12.07 21.81 0.35
N PRO A 79 12.49 20.56 0.06
CA PRO A 79 11.88 19.35 0.61
C PRO A 79 11.95 19.31 2.13
N GLN A 80 10.84 18.91 2.76
CA GLN A 80 10.72 18.79 4.21
C GLN A 80 10.73 17.33 4.68
N ALA A 81 10.47 16.39 3.78
CA ALA A 81 10.48 14.96 4.05
C ALA A 81 11.75 14.31 3.50
N ASP A 82 12.18 13.24 4.16
CA ASP A 82 13.29 12.37 3.72
C ASP A 82 12.77 11.11 3.06
N VAL A 83 11.67 10.56 3.58
CA VAL A 83 11.07 9.31 3.13
C VAL A 83 9.58 9.49 2.87
N PHE A 84 9.10 8.93 1.77
CA PHE A 84 7.68 8.75 1.50
C PHE A 84 7.32 7.26 1.63
N TRP A 85 6.44 6.94 2.58
CA TRP A 85 5.90 5.59 2.77
C TRP A 85 4.42 5.59 2.39
N SER A 86 4.12 5.08 1.20
CA SER A 86 2.78 5.12 0.61
C SER A 86 2.01 3.83 0.84
N GLY A 87 0.72 3.96 1.11
CA GLY A 87 -0.22 2.84 1.19
C GLY A 87 -0.58 2.21 -0.16
N GLU A 88 -0.16 2.84 -1.29
CA GLU A 88 -0.40 2.33 -2.65
C GLU A 88 0.65 2.91 -3.64
N PHE A 89 0.79 2.30 -4.80
CA PHE A 89 1.90 2.60 -5.72
C PHE A 89 1.63 3.74 -6.72
N ALA A 90 0.38 3.98 -7.14
CA ALA A 90 0.10 4.89 -8.26
C ALA A 90 0.55 6.33 -7.97
N GLN A 91 0.32 6.81 -6.75
CA GLN A 91 0.77 8.14 -6.33
C GLN A 91 2.30 8.22 -6.15
N THR A 92 2.96 7.12 -5.81
CA THR A 92 4.43 7.04 -5.79
C THR A 92 5.00 7.15 -7.20
N LEU A 93 4.38 6.49 -8.18
CA LEU A 93 4.77 6.62 -9.60
C LEU A 93 4.52 8.03 -10.13
N ARG A 94 3.45 8.68 -9.72
CA ARG A 94 3.21 10.10 -10.02
C ARG A 94 4.34 10.97 -9.47
N LEU A 95 4.71 10.77 -8.21
CA LEU A 95 5.79 11.53 -7.57
C LEU A 95 7.14 11.28 -8.27
N GLN A 96 7.41 10.04 -8.71
CA GLN A 96 8.56 9.69 -9.54
C GLN A 96 8.54 10.43 -10.89
N ALA A 97 7.44 10.37 -11.62
CA ALA A 97 7.28 11.02 -12.93
C ALA A 97 7.51 12.53 -12.85
N GLU A 98 7.11 13.14 -11.75
CA GLU A 98 7.32 14.58 -11.50
C GLU A 98 8.68 14.88 -10.86
N GLY A 99 9.59 13.89 -10.74
CA GLY A 99 10.98 14.06 -10.26
C GLY A 99 11.07 14.41 -8.76
N GLY A 100 10.13 13.94 -7.96
CA GLY A 100 10.09 14.12 -6.51
C GLY A 100 10.85 13.05 -5.72
N LEU A 101 11.36 12.00 -6.40
CA LEU A 101 12.05 10.88 -5.77
C LEU A 101 13.54 10.83 -6.17
N ALA A 102 14.36 10.36 -5.24
CA ALA A 102 15.78 10.06 -5.44
C ALA A 102 16.00 8.55 -5.56
N SER A 103 16.97 8.15 -6.36
CA SER A 103 17.36 6.74 -6.48
C SER A 103 18.07 6.25 -5.22
N TYR A 104 17.60 5.12 -4.70
CA TYR A 104 18.28 4.37 -3.65
C TYR A 104 17.97 2.87 -3.77
N LEU A 105 18.97 2.08 -4.11
CA LEU A 105 18.89 0.62 -4.13
C LEU A 105 19.23 0.08 -2.75
N SER A 106 18.21 -0.20 -1.95
CA SER A 106 18.38 -0.82 -0.64
C SER A 106 18.91 -2.26 -0.79
N PRO A 107 19.91 -2.68 0.01
CA PRO A 107 20.35 -4.07 0.04
C PRO A 107 19.22 -5.03 0.45
N ASN A 108 18.27 -4.57 1.24
CA ASN A 108 17.12 -5.36 1.68
C ASN A 108 16.03 -5.52 0.61
N ALA A 109 16.16 -4.86 -0.55
CA ALA A 109 15.22 -4.99 -1.67
C ALA A 109 15.51 -6.21 -2.58
N GLU A 110 16.61 -6.94 -2.38
CA GLU A 110 17.05 -8.05 -3.26
C GLU A 110 15.95 -9.12 -3.40
N ARG A 111 15.33 -9.51 -2.27
CA ARG A 111 14.30 -10.57 -2.20
C ARG A 111 12.90 -10.12 -2.64
N ILE A 112 12.72 -8.85 -2.97
CA ILE A 112 11.44 -8.34 -3.50
C ILE A 112 11.41 -8.58 -5.01
N PRO A 113 10.34 -9.17 -5.57
CA PRO A 113 10.21 -9.41 -7.01
C PRO A 113 10.35 -8.13 -7.83
N ALA A 114 10.94 -8.25 -9.04
CA ALA A 114 11.24 -7.12 -9.90
C ALA A 114 10.00 -6.27 -10.22
N GLN A 115 8.85 -6.88 -10.40
CA GLN A 115 7.58 -6.21 -10.68
C GLN A 115 7.12 -5.25 -9.57
N TYR A 116 7.63 -5.41 -8.33
CA TYR A 116 7.27 -4.57 -7.19
C TYR A 116 8.38 -3.58 -6.78
N LYS A 117 9.28 -3.24 -7.67
CA LYS A 117 10.32 -2.23 -7.44
C LYS A 117 10.75 -1.54 -8.72
N ASP A 118 11.15 -0.28 -8.59
CA ASP A 118 11.77 0.45 -9.70
C ASP A 118 13.20 -0.07 -9.96
N PRO A 119 13.57 -0.39 -11.20
CA PRO A 119 14.90 -0.92 -11.51
C PRO A 119 16.04 0.08 -11.24
N GLN A 120 15.75 1.40 -11.21
CA GLN A 120 16.70 2.45 -10.84
C GLN A 120 16.65 2.79 -9.35
N GLY A 121 15.77 2.14 -8.57
CA GLY A 121 15.64 2.33 -7.12
C GLY A 121 14.90 3.59 -6.70
N ALA A 122 14.05 4.15 -7.54
CA ALA A 122 13.24 5.31 -7.14
C ALA A 122 12.22 4.94 -6.06
N TRP A 123 11.73 3.71 -6.06
CA TRP A 123 10.82 3.17 -5.04
C TRP A 123 10.94 1.65 -4.92
N THR A 124 10.48 1.12 -3.80
CA THR A 124 10.41 -0.33 -3.54
C THR A 124 9.12 -0.66 -2.81
N GLY A 125 8.43 -1.72 -3.25
CA GLY A 125 7.31 -2.31 -2.53
C GLY A 125 7.78 -3.03 -1.27
N LEU A 126 6.98 -3.03 -0.20
CA LEU A 126 7.35 -3.70 1.05
C LEU A 126 6.26 -4.62 1.60
N ALA A 127 5.02 -4.28 1.38
CA ALA A 127 3.85 -5.03 1.79
C ALA A 127 2.79 -4.92 0.70
N GLY A 128 1.77 -5.75 0.74
CA GLY A 128 0.72 -5.72 -0.27
C GLY A 128 -0.64 -6.13 0.26
N ARG A 129 -1.66 -5.77 -0.49
CA ARG A 129 -3.02 -6.30 -0.41
C ARG A 129 -3.42 -6.79 -1.79
N ALA A 130 -4.39 -7.69 -1.86
CA ALA A 130 -4.86 -8.25 -3.12
C ALA A 130 -6.33 -7.90 -3.37
N ARG A 131 -6.70 -7.83 -4.65
CA ARG A 131 -8.08 -7.76 -5.09
C ARG A 131 -8.68 -9.15 -5.06
N VAL A 132 -9.71 -9.36 -4.26
CA VAL A 132 -10.30 -10.68 -3.99
C VAL A 132 -11.80 -10.66 -4.17
N PHE A 133 -12.38 -11.81 -4.39
CA PHE A 133 -13.80 -12.00 -4.17
C PHE A 133 -14.08 -12.30 -2.71
N LEU A 134 -15.02 -11.58 -2.13
CA LEU A 134 -15.69 -11.95 -0.90
C LEU A 134 -16.99 -12.67 -1.27
N VAL A 135 -17.19 -13.88 -0.76
CA VAL A 135 -18.30 -14.76 -1.12
C VAL A 135 -19.14 -15.02 0.11
N ASN A 136 -20.45 -14.85 0.02
CA ASN A 136 -21.37 -15.21 1.11
C ASN A 136 -21.59 -16.75 1.10
N THR A 137 -21.20 -17.43 2.18
CA THR A 137 -21.23 -18.89 2.29
C THR A 137 -22.62 -19.47 2.50
N ASP A 138 -23.61 -18.66 2.86
CA ASP A 138 -25.01 -19.06 2.95
C ASP A 138 -25.72 -19.01 1.59
N ARG A 139 -25.13 -18.32 0.60
CA ARG A 139 -25.70 -18.12 -0.74
C ARG A 139 -24.97 -18.88 -1.84
N VAL A 140 -23.68 -19.17 -1.66
CA VAL A 140 -22.83 -19.81 -2.68
C VAL A 140 -22.12 -20.99 -2.05
N GLU A 141 -22.31 -22.18 -2.62
CA GLU A 141 -21.64 -23.40 -2.17
C GLU A 141 -20.13 -23.37 -2.48
N PRO A 142 -19.26 -24.00 -1.67
CA PRO A 142 -17.81 -23.94 -1.86
C PRO A 142 -17.31 -24.35 -3.27
N GLY A 143 -18.00 -25.29 -3.93
CA GLY A 143 -17.68 -25.74 -5.30
C GLY A 143 -18.12 -24.78 -6.40
N ALA A 144 -18.78 -23.67 -6.07
CA ALA A 144 -19.31 -22.69 -7.01
C ALA A 144 -18.73 -21.26 -6.76
N TYR A 145 -17.67 -21.16 -5.95
CA TYR A 145 -17.03 -19.86 -5.72
C TYR A 145 -16.44 -19.32 -7.03
N PRO A 146 -16.48 -17.99 -7.24
CA PRO A 146 -15.85 -17.38 -8.38
C PRO A 146 -14.33 -17.59 -8.30
N ASP A 147 -13.70 -17.99 -9.41
CA ASP A 147 -12.28 -18.27 -9.49
C ASP A 147 -11.55 -17.45 -10.59
N SER A 148 -12.29 -16.69 -11.41
CA SER A 148 -11.75 -15.77 -12.39
C SER A 148 -12.38 -14.37 -12.29
N ILE A 149 -11.63 -13.33 -12.63
CA ILE A 149 -12.19 -11.96 -12.70
C ILE A 149 -13.40 -11.89 -13.66
N PHE A 150 -13.44 -12.77 -14.65
CA PHE A 150 -14.55 -12.86 -15.60
C PHE A 150 -15.83 -13.44 -14.99
N ASP A 151 -15.78 -14.03 -13.79
CA ASP A 151 -16.97 -14.50 -13.07
C ASP A 151 -17.87 -13.38 -12.55
N LEU A 152 -17.40 -12.12 -12.60
CA LEU A 152 -18.28 -10.95 -12.50
C LEU A 152 -19.37 -10.95 -13.59
N LEU A 153 -19.15 -11.71 -14.68
CA LEU A 153 -20.11 -11.92 -15.78
C LEU A 153 -20.83 -13.26 -15.70
N ASP A 154 -20.71 -14.02 -14.60
CA ASP A 154 -21.31 -15.35 -14.43
C ASP A 154 -22.80 -15.34 -14.72
N ALA A 155 -23.21 -16.08 -15.75
CA ALA A 155 -24.61 -16.16 -16.18
C ALA A 155 -25.53 -16.92 -15.18
N ARG A 156 -24.95 -17.67 -14.22
CA ARG A 156 -25.71 -18.41 -13.21
C ARG A 156 -26.36 -17.49 -12.17
N LEU A 157 -25.82 -16.27 -11.99
CA LEU A 157 -26.33 -15.29 -11.04
C LEU A 157 -26.84 -14.04 -11.76
N PRO A 158 -27.92 -13.40 -11.29
CA PRO A 158 -28.34 -12.08 -11.76
C PRO A 158 -27.27 -11.04 -11.40
N GLY A 159 -27.10 -10.00 -12.24
CA GLY A 159 -26.09 -8.98 -12.01
C GLY A 159 -26.25 -8.24 -10.67
N GLU A 160 -27.49 -8.09 -10.22
CA GLU A 160 -27.83 -7.46 -8.93
C GLU A 160 -27.34 -8.23 -7.69
N ASP A 161 -27.01 -9.51 -7.84
CA ASP A 161 -26.44 -10.36 -6.80
C ASP A 161 -24.92 -10.32 -6.76
N ILE A 162 -24.28 -9.69 -7.73
CA ILE A 162 -22.83 -9.53 -7.87
C ILE A 162 -22.48 -8.06 -7.66
N GLY A 163 -21.44 -7.77 -6.86
CA GLY A 163 -21.10 -6.39 -6.55
C GLY A 163 -19.62 -6.04 -6.74
N MET A 164 -19.38 -4.77 -7.04
CA MET A 164 -18.04 -4.19 -7.00
C MET A 164 -18.13 -2.70 -6.65
N ALA A 165 -17.03 -2.14 -6.11
CA ALA A 165 -16.92 -0.71 -5.94
C ALA A 165 -16.86 0.00 -7.31
N ASN A 166 -17.30 1.24 -7.36
CA ASN A 166 -17.29 2.04 -8.58
C ASN A 166 -15.87 2.09 -9.20
N PRO A 167 -15.69 1.65 -10.47
CA PRO A 167 -14.38 1.55 -11.10
C PRO A 167 -13.72 2.89 -11.44
N LEU A 168 -14.37 4.01 -11.17
CA LEU A 168 -13.79 5.35 -11.33
C LEU A 168 -12.92 5.78 -10.15
N PHE A 169 -12.89 5.01 -9.03
CA PHE A 169 -12.25 5.45 -7.80
C PHE A 169 -11.44 4.31 -7.14
N GLY A 170 -10.43 4.72 -6.35
CA GLY A 170 -9.68 3.88 -5.44
C GLY A 170 -9.00 2.68 -6.10
N THR A 171 -8.89 1.59 -5.36
CA THR A 171 -8.26 0.35 -5.84
C THR A 171 -9.00 -0.33 -6.97
N THR A 172 -10.29 -0.05 -7.14
CA THR A 172 -11.07 -0.57 -8.28
C THR A 172 -10.69 0.14 -9.58
N ALA A 173 -10.38 1.45 -9.56
CA ALA A 173 -9.80 2.16 -10.69
C ALA A 173 -8.40 1.62 -11.05
N THR A 174 -7.58 1.37 -10.05
CA THR A 174 -6.26 0.73 -10.24
C THR A 174 -6.40 -0.67 -10.85
N HIS A 175 -7.39 -1.46 -10.40
CA HIS A 175 -7.66 -2.78 -10.97
C HIS A 175 -8.13 -2.69 -12.42
N ALA A 176 -9.01 -1.75 -12.73
CA ALA A 176 -9.42 -1.51 -14.12
C ALA A 176 -8.20 -1.18 -15.00
N ALA A 177 -7.33 -0.26 -14.57
CA ALA A 177 -6.10 0.06 -15.31
C ALA A 177 -5.19 -1.18 -15.49
N ALA A 178 -5.11 -2.05 -14.49
CA ALA A 178 -4.36 -3.31 -14.61
C ALA A 178 -4.97 -4.26 -15.65
N LEU A 179 -6.31 -4.34 -15.73
CA LEU A 179 -6.98 -5.11 -16.78
C LEU A 179 -6.74 -4.51 -18.18
N TYR A 180 -6.73 -3.17 -18.32
CA TYR A 180 -6.34 -2.52 -19.58
C TYR A 180 -4.89 -2.86 -19.97
N ALA A 181 -3.98 -2.86 -19.02
CA ALA A 181 -2.57 -3.22 -19.26
C ALA A 181 -2.40 -4.70 -19.64
N ALA A 182 -3.16 -5.61 -19.01
CA ALA A 182 -3.04 -7.06 -19.23
C ALA A 182 -3.77 -7.54 -20.46
N LEU A 183 -4.99 -7.05 -20.72
CA LEU A 183 -5.88 -7.55 -21.77
C LEU A 183 -5.80 -6.70 -23.05
N GLY A 184 -5.26 -5.48 -22.94
CA GLY A 184 -5.36 -4.46 -23.98
C GLY A 184 -6.72 -3.74 -24.00
N GLU A 185 -6.72 -2.57 -24.63
CA GLU A 185 -7.84 -1.62 -24.60
C GLU A 185 -9.17 -2.25 -25.03
N LEU A 186 -9.20 -2.93 -26.16
CA LEU A 186 -10.45 -3.44 -26.74
C LEU A 186 -11.13 -4.48 -25.84
N GLN A 187 -10.37 -5.42 -25.32
CA GLN A 187 -10.90 -6.51 -24.49
C GLN A 187 -11.30 -6.02 -23.11
N ALA A 188 -10.48 -5.14 -22.50
CA ALA A 188 -10.83 -4.54 -21.23
C ALA A 188 -12.08 -3.64 -21.33
N ARG A 189 -12.18 -2.81 -22.36
CA ARG A 189 -13.36 -2.00 -22.61
C ARG A 189 -14.63 -2.85 -22.79
N GLN A 190 -14.54 -3.94 -23.56
CA GLN A 190 -15.66 -4.85 -23.76
C GLN A 190 -16.09 -5.49 -22.43
N PHE A 191 -15.15 -5.94 -21.60
CA PHE A 191 -15.44 -6.50 -20.29
C PHE A 191 -16.25 -5.54 -19.41
N PHE A 192 -15.88 -4.25 -19.34
CA PHE A 192 -16.62 -3.26 -18.56
C PHE A 192 -17.98 -2.91 -19.17
N GLN A 193 -18.12 -2.93 -20.50
CA GLN A 193 -19.41 -2.79 -21.17
C GLN A 193 -20.35 -3.95 -20.82
N ASP A 194 -19.85 -5.17 -20.82
CA ASP A 194 -20.59 -6.37 -20.45
C ASP A 194 -20.99 -6.36 -18.97
N LEU A 195 -20.12 -5.89 -18.05
CA LEU A 195 -20.47 -5.66 -16.65
C LEU A 195 -21.65 -4.70 -16.49
N ARG A 196 -21.64 -3.57 -17.23
CA ARG A 196 -22.75 -2.63 -17.24
C ARG A 196 -24.02 -3.28 -17.79
N ALA A 197 -23.93 -3.97 -18.92
CA ALA A 197 -25.06 -4.63 -19.58
C ALA A 197 -25.69 -5.72 -18.70
N LYS A 198 -24.87 -6.47 -17.96
CA LYS A 198 -25.30 -7.47 -16.98
C LYS A 198 -25.98 -6.87 -15.75
N GLY A 199 -25.74 -5.59 -15.46
CA GLY A 199 -26.30 -4.93 -14.30
C GLY A 199 -25.59 -5.30 -13.00
N VAL A 200 -24.25 -5.56 -13.03
CA VAL A 200 -23.44 -5.75 -11.84
C VAL A 200 -23.57 -4.51 -10.94
N ARG A 201 -23.81 -4.76 -9.65
CA ARG A 201 -24.13 -3.70 -8.69
C ARG A 201 -22.91 -2.88 -8.33
N LEU A 202 -22.87 -1.64 -8.78
CA LEU A 202 -21.82 -0.69 -8.43
C LEU A 202 -22.19 0.04 -7.13
N VAL A 203 -21.23 0.08 -6.19
CA VAL A 203 -21.38 0.72 -4.88
C VAL A 203 -20.24 1.70 -4.60
N ASP A 204 -20.38 2.53 -3.55
CA ASP A 204 -19.48 3.65 -3.28
C ASP A 204 -18.07 3.24 -2.84
N GLY A 205 -17.86 2.00 -2.37
CA GLY A 205 -16.56 1.56 -1.90
C GLY A 205 -16.47 0.08 -1.58
N ASN A 206 -15.24 -0.41 -1.40
CA ASN A 206 -14.94 -1.81 -1.07
C ASN A 206 -15.57 -2.23 0.25
N SER A 207 -15.57 -1.36 1.27
CA SER A 207 -16.24 -1.63 2.55
C SER A 207 -17.74 -1.81 2.41
N VAL A 208 -18.37 -1.12 1.45
CA VAL A 208 -19.81 -1.29 1.16
C VAL A 208 -20.05 -2.67 0.52
N VAL A 209 -19.19 -3.08 -0.44
CA VAL A 209 -19.25 -4.46 -1.01
C VAL A 209 -19.14 -5.49 0.11
N ARG A 210 -18.13 -5.36 0.97
CA ARG A 210 -17.91 -6.23 2.13
C ARG A 210 -19.16 -6.34 3.00
N ASP A 211 -19.76 -5.22 3.36
CA ASP A 211 -20.92 -5.20 4.25
C ASP A 211 -22.16 -5.82 3.61
N MET A 212 -22.38 -5.58 2.32
CA MET A 212 -23.49 -6.17 1.57
C MET A 212 -23.34 -7.68 1.39
N VAL A 213 -22.12 -8.16 1.08
CA VAL A 213 -21.85 -9.62 1.03
C VAL A 213 -22.03 -10.23 2.42
N SER A 214 -21.49 -9.58 3.47
CA SER A 214 -21.63 -10.09 4.85
C SER A 214 -23.09 -10.24 5.31
N ARG A 215 -23.99 -9.38 4.82
CA ARG A 215 -25.42 -9.43 5.12
C ARG A 215 -26.23 -10.31 4.15
N GLY A 216 -25.59 -10.93 3.15
CA GLY A 216 -26.26 -11.72 2.13
C GLY A 216 -27.07 -10.92 1.11
N GLU A 217 -26.87 -9.60 1.03
CA GLU A 217 -27.46 -8.74 -0.01
C GLU A 217 -26.82 -8.97 -1.37
N LEU A 218 -25.56 -9.43 -1.38
CA LEU A 218 -24.83 -9.91 -2.56
C LEU A 218 -24.42 -11.36 -2.34
N ALA A 219 -24.41 -12.16 -3.40
CA ALA A 219 -23.87 -13.51 -3.40
C ALA A 219 -22.35 -13.48 -3.29
N PHE A 220 -21.71 -12.62 -4.06
CA PHE A 220 -20.30 -12.30 -3.94
C PHE A 220 -19.99 -10.90 -4.49
N GLY A 221 -18.79 -10.40 -4.19
CA GLY A 221 -18.34 -9.13 -4.74
C GLY A 221 -16.83 -8.96 -4.71
N LEU A 222 -16.33 -8.11 -5.61
CA LEU A 222 -14.91 -7.79 -5.71
C LEU A 222 -14.55 -6.70 -4.69
N THR A 223 -13.60 -7.01 -3.80
CA THR A 223 -13.11 -6.11 -2.76
C THR A 223 -11.60 -6.27 -2.55
N ASP A 224 -11.05 -5.68 -1.47
CA ASP A 224 -9.65 -5.83 -1.07
C ASP A 224 -9.50 -6.84 0.08
N THR A 225 -8.33 -7.44 0.24
CA THR A 225 -8.05 -8.39 1.33
C THR A 225 -8.25 -7.81 2.71
N ASP A 226 -7.98 -6.53 2.94
CA ASP A 226 -8.21 -5.85 4.22
C ASP A 226 -9.70 -5.81 4.58
N ASP A 227 -10.57 -5.46 3.65
CA ASP A 227 -12.03 -5.52 3.84
C ASP A 227 -12.51 -6.95 4.07
N ALA A 228 -12.05 -7.90 3.25
CA ALA A 228 -12.43 -9.31 3.33
C ALA A 228 -11.99 -9.96 4.66
N CYS A 229 -10.75 -9.72 5.07
CA CYS A 229 -10.22 -10.17 6.36
C CYS A 229 -10.99 -9.56 7.53
N GLY A 230 -11.34 -8.29 7.44
CA GLY A 230 -12.17 -7.62 8.45
C GLY A 230 -13.56 -8.26 8.58
N ALA A 231 -14.17 -8.75 7.49
CA ALA A 231 -15.43 -9.48 7.56
C ALA A 231 -15.29 -10.84 8.28
N LEU A 232 -14.25 -11.60 7.93
CA LEU A 232 -13.95 -12.88 8.58
C LEU A 232 -13.69 -12.72 10.08
N GLN A 233 -12.90 -11.72 10.48
CA GLN A 233 -12.60 -11.43 11.89
C GLN A 233 -13.85 -11.09 12.71
N ARG A 234 -14.86 -10.48 12.08
CA ARG A 234 -16.16 -10.20 12.71
C ARG A 234 -17.12 -11.41 12.73
N GLY A 235 -16.69 -12.57 12.20
CA GLY A 235 -17.49 -13.79 12.18
C GLY A 235 -18.62 -13.77 11.15
N ALA A 236 -18.51 -12.96 10.08
CA ALA A 236 -19.48 -12.97 9.01
C ALA A 236 -19.45 -14.32 8.25
N PRO A 237 -20.58 -14.79 7.70
CA PRO A 237 -20.67 -16.03 6.91
C PRO A 237 -20.08 -15.81 5.50
N VAL A 238 -18.77 -15.65 5.43
CA VAL A 238 -18.07 -15.31 4.18
C VAL A 238 -16.81 -16.15 3.98
N ALA A 239 -16.40 -16.28 2.72
CA ALA A 239 -15.14 -16.87 2.30
C ALA A 239 -14.40 -15.90 1.36
N ILE A 240 -13.06 -16.05 1.28
CA ILE A 240 -12.22 -15.30 0.36
C ILE A 240 -11.82 -16.21 -0.78
N ALA A 241 -12.00 -15.75 -2.02
CA ALA A 241 -11.51 -16.40 -3.23
C ALA A 241 -10.58 -15.47 -3.99
N PHE A 242 -9.40 -15.98 -4.36
CA PHE A 242 -8.43 -15.27 -5.20
C PHE A 242 -8.73 -15.58 -6.65
N PRO A 243 -9.02 -14.56 -7.51
CA PRO A 243 -9.27 -14.82 -8.92
C PRO A 243 -7.99 -15.22 -9.67
N ASP A 244 -8.18 -16.00 -10.73
CA ASP A 244 -7.18 -16.26 -11.77
C ASP A 244 -5.89 -16.91 -11.25
N GLN A 245 -5.99 -17.89 -10.33
CA GLN A 245 -4.83 -18.57 -9.74
C GLN A 245 -4.33 -19.77 -10.53
N GLY A 246 -5.09 -20.25 -11.52
CA GLY A 246 -4.75 -21.37 -12.39
C GLY A 246 -3.58 -21.07 -13.35
N GLU A 247 -2.96 -22.12 -13.89
CA GLU A 247 -1.89 -21.99 -14.90
C GLU A 247 -2.44 -21.33 -16.18
N GLY A 248 -1.76 -20.29 -16.66
CA GLY A 248 -2.17 -19.54 -17.84
C GLY A 248 -3.28 -18.50 -17.62
N GLU A 249 -3.83 -18.38 -16.43
CA GLU A 249 -4.77 -17.32 -16.07
C GLU A 249 -4.07 -16.00 -15.75
N LEU A 250 -4.83 -14.91 -15.58
CA LEU A 250 -4.26 -13.56 -15.39
C LEU A 250 -3.43 -13.43 -14.11
N GLY A 251 -3.88 -14.02 -13.02
CA GLY A 251 -3.38 -13.75 -11.69
C GLY A 251 -4.18 -12.65 -10.98
N THR A 252 -4.08 -12.63 -9.68
CA THR A 252 -4.74 -11.64 -8.81
C THR A 252 -3.96 -10.32 -8.83
N LEU A 253 -4.64 -9.18 -8.93
CA LEU A 253 -3.95 -7.90 -8.75
C LEU A 253 -3.50 -7.75 -7.30
N VAL A 254 -2.18 -7.69 -7.09
CA VAL A 254 -1.55 -7.31 -5.83
C VAL A 254 -1.18 -5.83 -5.89
N ILE A 255 -1.64 -5.06 -4.94
CA ILE A 255 -1.39 -3.62 -4.81
C ILE A 255 -0.33 -3.42 -3.73
N PRO A 256 0.92 -3.09 -4.11
CA PRO A 256 1.98 -2.89 -3.13
C PRO A 256 1.84 -1.55 -2.40
N ASN A 257 2.17 -1.59 -1.11
CA ASN A 257 2.64 -0.40 -0.41
C ASN A 257 4.07 -0.13 -0.85
N THR A 258 4.47 1.13 -0.91
CA THR A 258 5.79 1.52 -1.42
C THR A 258 6.54 2.40 -0.45
N VAL A 259 7.86 2.30 -0.47
CA VAL A 259 8.75 3.24 0.21
C VAL A 259 9.72 3.85 -0.80
N ALA A 260 9.99 5.14 -0.64
CA ALA A 260 10.83 5.90 -1.55
C ALA A 260 11.63 6.98 -0.79
N LEU A 261 12.84 7.27 -1.28
CA LEU A 261 13.65 8.38 -0.81
C LEU A 261 13.19 9.67 -1.52
N VAL A 262 12.89 10.71 -0.76
CA VAL A 262 12.49 12.00 -1.32
C VAL A 262 13.72 12.73 -1.88
N ALA A 263 13.60 13.28 -3.10
CA ALA A 263 14.68 14.02 -3.74
C ALA A 263 14.98 15.32 -2.97
N GLY A 264 16.24 15.50 -2.58
CA GLY A 264 16.68 16.70 -1.85
C GLY A 264 16.23 16.77 -0.38
N GLY A 265 15.73 15.67 0.18
CA GLY A 265 15.36 15.58 1.61
C GLY A 265 16.49 16.02 2.54
N PRO A 266 16.18 16.63 3.71
CA PRO A 266 17.18 17.22 4.59
C PRO A 266 18.14 16.22 5.24
N HIS A 267 17.72 14.96 5.43
CA HIS A 267 18.49 13.91 6.13
C HIS A 267 18.58 12.62 5.29
N PRO A 268 19.24 12.65 4.11
CA PRO A 268 19.21 11.52 3.16
C PRO A 268 19.91 10.25 3.71
N ALA A 269 20.87 10.38 4.62
CA ALA A 269 21.55 9.24 5.23
C ALA A 269 20.60 8.47 6.19
N GLU A 270 19.89 9.20 7.01
CA GLU A 270 18.88 8.68 7.93
C GLU A 270 17.67 8.11 7.17
N GLY A 271 17.27 8.79 6.07
CA GLY A 271 16.22 8.31 5.16
C GLY A 271 16.55 6.95 4.57
N LYS A 272 17.77 6.73 4.10
CA LYS A 272 18.24 5.43 3.61
C LYS A 272 18.21 4.35 4.69
N ARG A 273 18.64 4.68 5.92
CA ARG A 273 18.57 3.74 7.05
C ARG A 273 17.14 3.35 7.41
N LEU A 274 16.20 4.31 7.34
CA LEU A 274 14.78 4.01 7.54
C LEU A 274 14.24 3.11 6.43
N ILE A 275 14.58 3.37 5.16
CA ILE A 275 14.19 2.52 4.03
C ILE A 275 14.73 1.10 4.21
N ASP A 276 16.01 0.94 4.58
CA ASP A 276 16.60 -0.38 4.83
C ASP A 276 15.88 -1.12 5.95
N PHE A 277 15.51 -0.43 7.03
CA PHE A 277 14.75 -1.01 8.12
C PHE A 277 13.33 -1.43 7.66
N LEU A 278 12.59 -0.55 6.98
CA LEU A 278 11.25 -0.86 6.49
C LEU A 278 11.24 -2.03 5.50
N LEU A 279 12.33 -2.20 4.75
CA LEU A 279 12.54 -3.33 3.84
C LEU A 279 13.21 -4.54 4.52
N SER A 280 13.34 -4.58 5.84
CA SER A 280 13.87 -5.75 6.56
C SER A 280 12.81 -6.84 6.73
N ASP A 281 13.26 -8.08 6.97
CA ASP A 281 12.35 -9.19 7.29
C ASP A 281 11.57 -8.90 8.59
N ALA A 282 12.23 -8.32 9.57
CA ALA A 282 11.61 -7.98 10.85
C ALA A 282 10.46 -6.96 10.70
N ALA A 283 10.63 -5.91 9.89
CA ALA A 283 9.55 -4.96 9.61
C ALA A 283 8.41 -5.61 8.79
N ALA A 284 8.74 -6.50 7.86
CA ALA A 284 7.74 -7.25 7.10
C ALA A 284 6.90 -8.16 8.00
N GLU A 285 7.53 -8.85 8.96
CA GLU A 285 6.85 -9.67 9.96
C GLU A 285 5.97 -8.86 10.90
N ASP A 286 6.45 -7.71 11.37
CA ASP A 286 5.65 -6.78 12.19
C ASP A 286 4.38 -6.33 11.45
N LEU A 287 4.49 -5.99 10.16
CA LEU A 287 3.35 -5.54 9.35
C LEU A 287 2.34 -6.68 9.10
N VAL A 288 2.81 -7.92 8.93
CA VAL A 288 1.92 -9.09 8.83
C VAL A 288 1.24 -9.36 10.16
N ALA A 289 1.99 -9.37 11.26
CA ALA A 289 1.45 -9.60 12.61
C ALA A 289 0.44 -8.52 13.04
N ALA A 290 0.67 -7.28 12.61
CA ALA A 290 -0.26 -6.17 12.84
C ALA A 290 -1.54 -6.24 11.98
N GLY A 291 -1.60 -7.15 10.99
CA GLY A 291 -2.73 -7.29 10.08
C GLY A 291 -2.78 -6.21 8.98
N TRP A 292 -1.66 -5.55 8.70
CA TRP A 292 -1.55 -4.59 7.59
C TRP A 292 -1.12 -5.24 6.29
N SER A 293 -0.08 -6.09 6.32
CA SER A 293 0.37 -6.83 5.14
C SER A 293 -0.42 -8.13 5.00
N HIS A 294 -1.35 -8.19 4.06
CA HIS A 294 -2.09 -9.41 3.75
C HIS A 294 -1.37 -10.25 2.68
N VAL A 295 -0.60 -9.62 1.79
CA VAL A 295 0.23 -10.28 0.80
C VAL A 295 1.66 -9.80 0.97
N PRO A 296 2.50 -10.53 1.74
CA PRO A 296 3.92 -10.20 1.86
C PRO A 296 4.61 -10.28 0.50
N LEU A 297 5.39 -9.26 0.14
CA LEU A 297 6.11 -9.22 -1.13
C LEU A 297 7.44 -9.98 -1.09
N ARG A 298 7.75 -10.59 0.05
CA ARG A 298 8.91 -11.47 0.27
C ARG A 298 8.50 -12.65 1.15
N PRO A 299 9.22 -13.76 1.15
CA PRO A 299 9.00 -14.83 2.14
C PRO A 299 9.25 -14.30 3.55
N VAL A 300 8.28 -14.48 4.44
CA VAL A 300 8.33 -14.19 5.89
C VAL A 300 7.77 -15.39 6.65
N GLU A 301 8.15 -15.53 7.93
CA GLU A 301 7.64 -16.62 8.79
C GLU A 301 6.21 -16.34 9.25
N ALA A 302 5.92 -15.06 9.56
CA ALA A 302 4.59 -14.63 9.95
C ALA A 302 3.59 -14.81 8.79
N LYS A 303 2.39 -15.29 9.13
CA LYS A 303 1.32 -15.50 8.15
C LYS A 303 0.13 -14.59 8.44
N PRO A 304 -0.49 -14.01 7.40
CA PRO A 304 -1.71 -13.25 7.58
C PRO A 304 -2.81 -14.15 8.14
N ALA A 305 -3.31 -13.82 9.34
CA ALA A 305 -4.23 -14.68 10.08
C ALA A 305 -5.51 -15.07 9.29
N CYS A 306 -5.97 -14.19 8.39
CA CYS A 306 -7.17 -14.42 7.58
C CYS A 306 -6.94 -15.22 6.30
N LEU A 307 -5.70 -15.33 5.83
CA LEU A 307 -5.35 -16.01 4.57
C LEU A 307 -4.65 -17.38 4.80
N GLY A 308 -4.16 -17.61 6.02
CA GLY A 308 -3.49 -18.87 6.38
C GLY A 308 -2.30 -19.18 5.47
N GLU A 309 -2.32 -20.37 4.87
CA GLU A 309 -1.26 -20.88 3.98
C GLU A 309 -1.44 -20.46 2.50
N ALA A 310 -2.43 -19.62 2.17
CA ALA A 310 -2.69 -19.24 0.79
C ALA A 310 -1.48 -18.46 0.21
N THR A 311 -0.98 -18.94 -0.92
CA THR A 311 -0.01 -18.22 -1.76
C THR A 311 -0.76 -17.56 -2.90
N VAL A 312 -0.48 -16.28 -3.13
CA VAL A 312 -1.17 -15.50 -4.16
C VAL A 312 -0.25 -15.32 -5.34
N ARG A 313 -0.65 -15.83 -6.51
CA ARG A 313 0.01 -15.53 -7.77
C ARG A 313 -0.49 -14.17 -8.25
N GLY A 314 0.42 -13.17 -8.26
CA GLY A 314 0.11 -11.84 -8.75
C GLY A 314 -0.06 -11.80 -10.27
N ILE A 315 -0.88 -10.85 -10.76
CA ILE A 315 -0.99 -10.55 -12.19
C ILE A 315 0.39 -10.13 -12.74
N ASP A 316 0.74 -10.66 -13.91
CA ASP A 316 2.03 -10.37 -14.55
C ASP A 316 1.92 -9.11 -15.43
N VAL A 317 1.91 -7.96 -14.78
CA VAL A 317 1.93 -6.64 -15.42
C VAL A 317 2.90 -5.71 -14.72
N GLU A 318 3.62 -4.92 -15.49
CA GLU A 318 4.48 -3.86 -14.96
C GLU A 318 3.63 -2.74 -14.33
N LEU A 319 3.91 -2.37 -13.08
CA LEU A 319 3.14 -1.32 -12.39
C LEU A 319 3.23 0.03 -13.12
N GLY A 320 4.32 0.31 -13.84
CA GLY A 320 4.44 1.46 -14.72
C GLY A 320 3.43 1.45 -15.87
N ALA A 321 3.15 0.27 -16.45
CA ALA A 321 2.11 0.12 -17.47
C ALA A 321 0.71 0.31 -16.87
N VAL A 322 0.47 -0.21 -15.67
CA VAL A 322 -0.80 0.05 -14.95
C VAL A 322 -1.01 1.54 -14.72
N TYR A 323 0.03 2.24 -14.25
CA TYR A 323 -0.03 3.68 -14.05
C TYR A 323 -0.30 4.45 -15.37
N ALA A 324 0.36 4.05 -16.47
CA ALA A 324 0.15 4.67 -17.78
C ALA A 324 -1.30 4.51 -18.28
N TRP A 325 -1.94 3.38 -17.96
CA TRP A 325 -3.34 3.12 -18.30
C TRP A 325 -4.35 3.78 -17.35
N LEU A 326 -3.93 4.32 -16.20
CA LEU A 326 -4.89 4.83 -15.20
C LEU A 326 -5.78 5.95 -15.76
N ALA A 327 -5.20 6.98 -16.37
CA ALA A 327 -5.99 8.09 -16.93
C ALA A 327 -6.79 7.69 -18.19
N PRO A 328 -6.26 6.94 -19.18
CA PRO A 328 -7.04 6.45 -20.32
C PRO A 328 -8.20 5.54 -19.89
N ALA A 329 -7.97 4.59 -19.00
CA ALA A 329 -9.01 3.69 -18.52
C ALA A 329 -10.13 4.45 -17.80
N LEU A 330 -9.78 5.43 -16.95
CA LEU A 330 -10.78 6.27 -16.28
C LEU A 330 -11.64 7.05 -17.27
N ALA A 331 -11.06 7.56 -18.36
CA ALA A 331 -11.83 8.25 -19.40
C ALA A 331 -12.84 7.31 -20.08
N ASP A 332 -12.41 6.11 -20.44
CA ASP A 332 -13.27 5.06 -21.03
C ASP A 332 -14.37 4.63 -20.05
N LEU A 333 -14.03 4.38 -18.80
CA LEU A 333 -14.98 3.97 -17.76
C LEU A 333 -16.04 5.06 -17.48
N ALA A 334 -15.65 6.33 -17.53
CA ALA A 334 -16.59 7.43 -17.41
C ALA A 334 -17.60 7.44 -18.58
N GLU A 335 -17.17 7.10 -19.80
CA GLU A 335 -18.09 6.92 -20.93
C GLU A 335 -19.04 5.74 -20.73
N ILE A 336 -18.51 4.62 -20.20
CA ILE A 336 -19.28 3.39 -19.99
C ILE A 336 -20.30 3.58 -18.83
N PHE A 337 -19.92 4.13 -17.69
CA PHE A 337 -20.74 4.09 -16.48
C PHE A 337 -21.46 5.40 -16.12
N VAL A 338 -21.05 6.55 -16.67
CA VAL A 338 -21.67 7.87 -16.34
C VAL A 338 -22.55 8.40 -17.47
N ARG A 339 -22.29 8.03 -18.72
CA ARG A 339 -23.12 8.41 -19.89
C ARG A 339 -24.07 7.28 -20.27
#